data_ad865f4edc6cc7aa06311527e5523245
#
_entry.id   ad865f4edc6cc7aa06311527e5523245
#
_cell.length_a   1.000
_cell.length_b   1.000
_cell.length_c   1.000
_cell.angle_alpha   90.00
_cell.angle_beta   90.00
_cell.angle_gamma   90.00
#
_symmetry.space_group_name_H-M   'P 1'
#
loop_
_entity.id
_entity.type
_entity.pdbx_description
1 polymer ?
#
loop_
_entity_poly.entity_id
_entity_poly.type
_entity_poly.pdbx_seq_one_letter_code
_entity_poly.pdbx_strand_id
1 'polypeptide(L)'
;FMLGAPVLTPEEQIQDILNSVEWVMKNCPDDTTCVLFPINIKRYSLPYDLWKNGLYEPVSHWEFIELLSRIPKEYLGRILIAWWGNRFNIYDGPNTIIYPSSCDECHDELQRFYGAFYTADKEVKKRLLEKMRNWTCDCKEEFFMKLKNERGDGRSIEERWNDIIEWLKNEEN
;
A
#
# COMPACT_ATOMS: atom_id res chain seq x y z
N PHE A 1 8.08 -2.50 6.09
CA PHE A 1 6.78 -3.17 5.94
C PHE A 1 6.24 -2.91 4.55
N MET A 2 5.69 -3.94 3.93
CA MET A 2 5.22 -3.90 2.54
C MET A 2 3.70 -4.04 2.49
N LEU A 3 3.04 -3.11 1.80
CA LEU A 3 1.61 -3.14 1.50
C LEU A 3 1.40 -3.84 0.15
N GLY A 4 0.48 -4.78 0.05
CA GLY A 4 0.15 -5.46 -1.22
C GLY A 4 0.22 -6.99 -1.16
N ALA A 5 -0.03 -7.61 0.00
CA ALA A 5 -0.10 -9.07 0.09
C ALA A 5 -1.34 -9.60 -0.65
N PRO A 6 -1.19 -10.53 -1.62
CA PRO A 6 -2.30 -10.97 -2.49
C PRO A 6 -3.50 -11.60 -1.77
N VAL A 7 -3.30 -12.10 -0.55
CA VAL A 7 -4.36 -12.81 0.21
C VAL A 7 -5.08 -11.91 1.22
N LEU A 8 -4.60 -10.69 1.42
CA LEU A 8 -5.19 -9.76 2.37
C LEU A 8 -6.09 -8.74 1.66
N THR A 9 -7.22 -8.44 2.25
CA THR A 9 -8.02 -7.28 1.84
C THR A 9 -7.28 -5.98 2.20
N PRO A 10 -7.58 -4.84 1.58
CA PRO A 10 -6.98 -3.55 1.91
C PRO A 10 -7.09 -3.20 3.41
N GLU A 11 -8.22 -3.47 4.05
CA GLU A 11 -8.39 -3.23 5.49
C GLU A 11 -7.49 -4.14 6.34
N GLU A 12 -7.38 -5.43 6.00
CA GLU A 12 -6.50 -6.37 6.69
C GLU A 12 -5.03 -5.98 6.54
N GLN A 13 -4.61 -5.54 5.36
CA GLN A 13 -3.25 -5.07 5.10
C GLN A 13 -2.92 -3.83 5.93
N ILE A 14 -3.82 -2.84 5.93
CA ILE A 14 -3.67 -1.63 6.73
C ILE A 14 -3.54 -2.00 8.21
N GLN A 15 -4.41 -2.87 8.71
CA GLN A 15 -4.39 -3.26 10.13
C GLN A 15 -3.14 -4.04 10.51
N ASP A 16 -2.67 -4.95 9.65
CA ASP A 16 -1.45 -5.72 9.87
C ASP A 16 -0.22 -4.81 9.98
N ILE A 17 -0.09 -3.85 9.07
CA ILE A 17 1.01 -2.88 9.12
C ILE A 17 0.90 -1.95 10.33
N LEU A 18 -0.30 -1.49 10.69
CA LEU A 18 -0.49 -0.67 11.90
C LEU A 18 -0.06 -1.42 13.16
N ASN A 19 -0.44 -2.68 13.31
CA ASN A 19 -0.03 -3.54 14.42
C ASN A 19 1.50 -3.72 14.45
N SER A 20 2.11 -3.93 13.29
CA SER A 20 3.56 -4.07 13.15
C SER A 20 4.31 -2.79 13.52
N VAL A 21 3.83 -1.64 13.06
CA VAL A 21 4.38 -0.32 13.41
C VAL A 21 4.27 -0.10 14.91
N GLU A 22 3.10 -0.33 15.50
CA GLU A 22 2.87 -0.16 16.93
C GLU A 22 3.80 -1.06 17.76
N TRP A 23 4.00 -2.31 17.33
CA TRP A 23 4.91 -3.22 18.00
C TRP A 23 6.36 -2.70 17.97
N VAL A 24 6.85 -2.21 16.82
CA VAL A 24 8.18 -1.61 16.70
C VAL A 24 8.31 -0.38 17.61
N MET A 25 7.30 0.50 17.60
CA MET A 25 7.34 1.73 18.40
C MET A 25 7.38 1.46 19.90
N LYS A 26 6.79 0.34 20.36
CA LYS A 26 6.76 -0.06 21.77
C LYS A 26 7.98 -0.87 22.23
N ASN A 27 8.60 -1.61 21.33
CA ASN A 27 9.58 -2.64 21.70
C ASN A 27 11.01 -2.38 21.16
N CYS A 28 11.18 -1.42 20.25
CA CYS A 28 12.48 -1.08 19.68
C CYS A 28 12.98 0.28 20.17
N PRO A 29 14.30 0.52 20.12
CA PRO A 29 14.89 1.81 20.50
C PRO A 29 14.25 3.01 19.78
N ASP A 30 14.27 4.19 20.41
CA ASP A 30 13.61 5.40 19.91
C ASP A 30 14.17 5.93 18.58
N ASP A 31 15.36 5.56 18.20
CA ASP A 31 15.99 5.87 16.92
C ASP A 31 15.61 4.89 15.79
N THR A 32 14.87 3.81 16.10
CA THR A 32 14.38 2.86 15.09
C THR A 32 13.35 3.52 14.20
N THR A 33 13.51 3.33 12.88
CA THR A 33 12.62 3.87 11.84
C THR A 33 11.89 2.74 11.13
N CYS A 34 10.59 2.91 10.89
CA CYS A 34 9.81 2.04 10.04
C CYS A 34 9.80 2.54 8.60
N VAL A 35 10.22 1.72 7.66
CA VAL A 35 10.10 1.99 6.23
C VAL A 35 8.88 1.28 5.70
N LEU A 36 7.95 2.04 5.13
CA LEU A 36 6.71 1.54 4.52
C LEU A 36 6.78 1.70 3.00
N PHE A 37 6.35 0.70 2.27
CA PHE A 37 6.32 0.76 0.81
C PHE A 37 5.22 -0.13 0.23
N PRO A 38 4.57 0.29 -0.87
CA PRO A 38 3.65 -0.53 -1.61
C PRO A 38 4.40 -1.54 -2.47
N ILE A 39 3.79 -2.68 -2.75
CA ILE A 39 4.33 -3.65 -3.69
C ILE A 39 4.23 -3.11 -5.12
N ASN A 40 5.31 -3.27 -5.88
CA ASN A 40 5.32 -3.08 -7.33
C ASN A 40 5.23 -4.43 -8.00
N ILE A 41 4.33 -4.59 -8.96
CA ILE A 41 4.17 -5.84 -9.71
C ILE A 41 5.31 -5.97 -10.70
N LYS A 42 6.14 -6.98 -10.51
CA LYS A 42 7.31 -7.28 -11.36
C LYS A 42 7.04 -8.50 -12.22
N ARG A 43 7.52 -8.46 -13.46
CA ARG A 43 7.48 -9.63 -14.37
C ARG A 43 8.12 -10.85 -13.69
N TYR A 44 7.56 -12.01 -13.92
CA TYR A 44 8.02 -13.28 -13.33
C TYR A 44 7.88 -13.36 -11.80
N SER A 45 6.88 -12.69 -11.25
CA SER A 45 6.54 -12.80 -9.83
C SER A 45 5.12 -13.34 -9.66
N LEU A 46 4.84 -14.00 -8.55
CA LEU A 46 3.49 -14.45 -8.23
C LEU A 46 2.44 -13.33 -8.31
N PRO A 47 2.67 -12.11 -7.78
CA PRO A 47 1.73 -11.01 -7.98
C PRO A 47 1.46 -10.65 -9.44
N TYR A 48 2.45 -10.82 -10.33
CA TYR A 48 2.26 -10.60 -11.76
C TYR A 48 1.33 -11.64 -12.39
N ASP A 49 1.54 -12.91 -12.07
CA ASP A 49 0.71 -13.99 -12.61
C ASP A 49 -0.72 -13.91 -12.08
N LEU A 50 -0.88 -13.63 -10.78
CA LEU A 50 -2.19 -13.41 -10.17
C LEU A 50 -2.92 -12.19 -10.78
N TRP A 51 -2.22 -11.06 -10.95
CA TRP A 51 -2.78 -9.87 -11.59
C TRP A 51 -3.22 -10.14 -13.03
N LYS A 52 -2.38 -10.80 -13.81
CA LYS A 52 -2.67 -11.13 -15.22
C LYS A 52 -3.92 -12.01 -15.35
N ASN A 53 -4.21 -12.84 -14.37
CA ASN A 53 -5.36 -13.72 -14.32
C ASN A 53 -6.56 -13.15 -13.51
N GLY A 54 -6.50 -11.87 -13.11
CA GLY A 54 -7.60 -11.20 -12.41
C GLY A 54 -7.78 -11.62 -10.95
N LEU A 55 -6.78 -12.31 -10.36
CA LEU A 55 -6.79 -12.78 -8.97
C LEU A 55 -6.10 -11.84 -8.00
N TYR A 56 -5.53 -10.76 -8.49
CA TYR A 56 -4.86 -9.74 -7.69
C TYR A 56 -5.01 -8.36 -8.32
N GLU A 57 -5.26 -7.37 -7.52
CA GLU A 57 -5.28 -5.96 -7.93
C GLU A 57 -4.08 -5.20 -7.36
N PRO A 58 -3.49 -4.27 -8.15
CA PRO A 58 -2.43 -3.40 -7.65
C PRO A 58 -2.91 -2.55 -6.48
N VAL A 59 -2.02 -2.31 -5.53
CA VAL A 59 -2.29 -1.40 -4.42
C VAL A 59 -2.69 -0.02 -4.94
N SER A 60 -3.76 0.54 -4.40
CA SER A 60 -4.14 1.93 -4.67
C SER A 60 -3.23 2.89 -3.90
N HIS A 61 -2.88 4.02 -4.50
CA HIS A 61 -2.25 5.10 -3.74
C HIS A 61 -3.10 5.58 -2.56
N TRP A 62 -4.43 5.50 -2.67
CA TRP A 62 -5.34 5.89 -1.58
C TRP A 62 -5.30 4.91 -0.41
N GLU A 63 -5.04 3.63 -0.67
CA GLU A 63 -4.79 2.64 0.38
C GLU A 63 -3.54 3.01 1.19
N PHE A 64 -2.47 3.42 0.51
CA PHE A 64 -1.24 3.83 1.16
C PHE A 64 -1.41 5.15 1.95
N ILE A 65 -2.15 6.12 1.41
CA ILE A 65 -2.51 7.36 2.12
C ILE A 65 -3.38 7.06 3.35
N GLU A 66 -4.34 6.14 3.24
CA GLU A 66 -5.19 5.74 4.36
C GLU A 66 -4.37 5.08 5.47
N LEU A 67 -3.47 4.15 5.12
CA LEU A 67 -2.52 3.57 6.05
C LEU A 67 -1.75 4.67 6.80
N LEU A 68 -1.09 5.57 6.08
CA LEU A 68 -0.30 6.66 6.67
C LEU A 68 -1.15 7.57 7.57
N SER A 69 -2.42 7.78 7.22
CA SER A 69 -3.36 8.63 7.96
C SER A 69 -3.82 8.00 9.28
N ARG A 70 -3.79 6.67 9.39
CA ARG A 70 -4.16 5.91 10.60
C ARG A 70 -2.99 5.73 11.56
N ILE A 71 -1.75 5.96 11.13
CA ILE A 71 -0.59 5.89 12.03
C ILE A 71 -0.70 6.98 13.10
N PRO A 72 -0.51 6.65 14.39
CA PRO A 72 -0.50 7.64 15.47
C PRO A 72 0.48 8.79 15.19
N LYS A 73 0.02 10.02 15.41
CA LYS A 73 0.76 11.22 15.02
C LYS A 73 2.15 11.32 15.66
N GLU A 74 2.29 10.79 16.87
CA GLU A 74 3.57 10.71 17.60
C GLU A 74 4.62 9.89 16.87
N TYR A 75 4.21 8.89 16.07
CA TYR A 75 5.12 7.99 15.35
C TYR A 75 5.56 8.50 13.97
N LEU A 76 4.88 9.52 13.42
CA LEU A 76 5.15 10.02 12.06
C LEU A 76 6.60 10.45 11.83
N GLY A 77 7.30 10.92 12.87
CA GLY A 77 8.72 11.26 12.78
C GLY A 77 9.64 10.07 12.50
N ARG A 78 9.18 8.86 12.84
CA ARG A 78 9.90 7.59 12.69
C ARG A 78 9.39 6.77 11.48
N ILE A 79 8.51 7.34 10.65
CA ILE A 79 7.99 6.70 9.45
C ILE A 79 8.72 7.25 8.22
N LEU A 80 9.32 6.37 7.46
CA LEU A 80 9.81 6.62 6.11
C LEU A 80 8.94 5.88 5.10
N ILE A 81 8.92 6.38 3.88
CA ILE A 81 8.22 5.74 2.76
C ILE A 81 9.19 5.49 1.63
N ALA A 82 8.98 4.42 0.86
CA ALA A 82 9.82 4.08 -0.28
C ALA A 82 8.98 3.50 -1.43
N TRP A 83 9.53 3.49 -2.62
CA TRP A 83 9.01 2.84 -3.84
C TRP A 83 7.57 3.21 -4.24
N TRP A 84 7.16 4.44 -4.01
CA TRP A 84 5.81 4.91 -4.31
C TRP A 84 5.55 5.29 -5.78
N GLY A 85 6.56 5.19 -6.65
CA GLY A 85 6.43 5.52 -8.06
C GLY A 85 7.75 5.54 -8.82
N ASN A 86 7.69 5.97 -10.06
CA ASN A 86 8.79 5.99 -11.04
C ASN A 86 10.05 6.76 -10.65
N ARG A 87 10.02 7.56 -9.60
CA ARG A 87 11.15 8.41 -9.20
C ARG A 87 12.42 7.62 -8.87
N PHE A 88 12.29 6.33 -8.55
CA PHE A 88 13.38 5.42 -8.24
C PHE A 88 13.54 4.29 -9.27
N ASN A 89 13.20 4.54 -10.53
CA ASN A 89 13.44 3.61 -11.65
C ASN A 89 14.84 2.99 -11.68
N ILE A 90 15.81 3.61 -11.05
CA ILE A 90 17.18 3.12 -10.91
C ILE A 90 17.23 1.77 -10.20
N TYR A 91 16.29 1.49 -9.30
CA TYR A 91 16.27 0.25 -8.49
C TYR A 91 15.22 -0.76 -8.92
N ASP A 92 14.16 -0.32 -9.62
CA ASP A 92 13.09 -1.21 -10.06
C ASP A 92 13.46 -2.05 -11.26
N GLY A 93 14.38 -1.56 -12.07
CA GLY A 93 14.84 -2.24 -13.26
C GLY A 93 13.73 -2.39 -14.34
N PRO A 94 14.06 -3.00 -15.47
CA PRO A 94 13.14 -3.13 -16.62
C PRO A 94 11.98 -4.11 -16.37
N ASN A 95 11.96 -4.79 -15.23
CA ASN A 95 10.97 -5.83 -14.93
C ASN A 95 9.75 -5.33 -14.16
N THR A 96 9.72 -4.09 -13.67
CA THR A 96 8.51 -3.53 -13.05
C THR A 96 7.49 -3.20 -14.14
N ILE A 97 6.29 -3.77 -13.98
CA ILE A 97 5.21 -3.66 -14.97
C ILE A 97 4.13 -2.72 -14.47
N ILE A 98 3.80 -2.79 -13.18
CA ILE A 98 2.73 -2.01 -12.59
C ILE A 98 3.20 -1.43 -11.26
N TYR A 99 2.93 -0.15 -11.09
CA TYR A 99 3.08 0.61 -9.85
C TYR A 99 1.74 0.77 -9.15
N PRO A 100 1.72 1.21 -7.88
CA PRO A 100 0.48 1.59 -7.22
C PRO A 100 -0.34 2.53 -8.10
N SER A 101 -1.65 2.33 -8.12
CA SER A 101 -2.55 2.98 -9.08
C SER A 101 -3.25 4.21 -8.50
N SER A 102 -3.49 5.18 -9.36
CA SER A 102 -4.41 6.31 -9.19
C SER A 102 -4.87 6.78 -10.55
N CYS A 103 -5.88 7.66 -10.61
CA CYS A 103 -6.22 8.34 -11.86
C CYS A 103 -5.17 9.39 -12.24
N ASP A 104 -5.17 9.80 -13.50
CA ASP A 104 -4.22 10.77 -14.04
C ASP A 104 -4.29 12.12 -13.30
N GLU A 105 -5.50 12.57 -12.90
CA GLU A 105 -5.70 13.81 -12.17
C GLU A 105 -4.98 13.85 -10.81
N CYS A 106 -4.94 12.70 -10.12
CA CYS A 106 -4.30 12.58 -8.82
C CYS A 106 -2.80 12.31 -8.91
N HIS A 107 -2.35 11.71 -9.99
CA HIS A 107 -0.99 11.15 -10.07
C HIS A 107 0.09 12.17 -9.69
N ASP A 108 0.10 13.33 -10.31
CA ASP A 108 1.13 14.35 -10.05
C ASP A 108 1.10 14.90 -8.61
N GLU A 109 -0.10 15.05 -8.05
CA GLU A 109 -0.24 15.53 -6.67
C GLU A 109 0.21 14.49 -5.66
N LEU A 110 -0.10 13.22 -5.91
CA LEU A 110 0.37 12.10 -5.09
C LEU A 110 1.90 11.97 -5.15
N GLN A 111 2.51 12.14 -6.32
CA GLN A 111 3.97 12.13 -6.44
C GLN A 111 4.61 13.30 -5.66
N ARG A 112 4.02 14.50 -5.73
CA ARG A 112 4.45 15.65 -4.93
C ARG A 112 4.29 15.42 -3.44
N PHE A 113 3.16 14.83 -3.02
CA PHE A 113 2.92 14.46 -1.64
C PHE A 113 4.01 13.51 -1.12
N TYR A 114 4.28 12.42 -1.84
CA TYR A 114 5.28 11.44 -1.41
C TYR A 114 6.69 12.04 -1.34
N GLY A 115 7.08 12.83 -2.33
CA GLY A 115 8.37 13.52 -2.33
C GLY A 115 8.53 14.47 -1.15
N ALA A 116 7.48 15.21 -0.81
CA ALA A 116 7.47 16.09 0.35
C ALA A 116 7.44 15.31 1.67
N PHE A 117 6.62 14.26 1.77
CA PHE A 117 6.49 13.43 2.97
C PHE A 117 7.80 12.75 3.35
N TYR A 118 8.56 12.26 2.35
CA TYR A 118 9.83 11.58 2.56
C TYR A 118 10.86 12.41 3.34
N THR A 119 10.94 13.71 3.02
CA THR A 119 11.95 14.62 3.63
C THR A 119 11.41 15.44 4.81
N ALA A 120 10.11 15.34 5.09
CA ALA A 120 9.44 16.20 6.06
C ALA A 120 9.68 15.77 7.51
N ASP A 121 9.65 16.75 8.40
CA ASP A 121 9.49 16.50 9.83
C ASP A 121 8.05 16.05 10.18
N LYS A 122 7.85 15.66 11.42
CA LYS A 122 6.57 15.13 11.92
C LYS A 122 5.40 16.10 11.71
N GLU A 123 5.59 17.40 11.95
CA GLU A 123 4.50 18.38 11.85
C GLU A 123 4.15 18.68 10.39
N VAL A 124 5.13 18.68 9.51
CA VAL A 124 4.90 18.80 8.07
C VAL A 124 4.20 17.56 7.54
N LYS A 125 4.61 16.34 7.92
CA LYS A 125 3.93 15.09 7.55
C LYS A 125 2.45 15.12 7.92
N LYS A 126 2.13 15.58 9.12
CA LYS A 126 0.74 15.71 9.58
C LYS A 126 -0.08 16.63 8.67
N ARG A 127 0.44 17.83 8.34
CA ARG A 127 -0.24 18.77 7.43
C ARG A 127 -0.43 18.20 6.03
N LEU A 128 0.56 17.48 5.52
CA LEU A 128 0.47 16.81 4.22
C LEU A 128 -0.64 15.75 4.21
N LEU A 129 -0.76 14.93 5.26
CA LEU A 129 -1.84 13.95 5.38
C LEU A 129 -3.21 14.61 5.51
N GLU A 130 -3.33 15.71 6.26
CA GLU A 130 -4.56 16.51 6.35
C GLU A 130 -4.98 17.07 4.97
N LYS A 131 -4.02 17.56 4.18
CA LYS A 131 -4.26 17.99 2.80
C LYS A 131 -4.81 16.85 1.94
N MET A 132 -4.18 15.66 1.99
CA MET A 132 -4.63 14.50 1.19
C MET A 132 -5.97 13.95 1.67
N ARG A 133 -6.27 14.05 2.96
CA ARG A 133 -7.60 13.68 3.49
C ARG A 133 -8.71 14.55 2.89
N ASN A 134 -8.45 15.84 2.69
CA ASN A 134 -9.40 16.81 2.12
C ASN A 134 -9.39 16.85 0.58
N TRP A 135 -8.50 16.08 -0.06
CA TRP A 135 -8.48 15.97 -1.52
C TRP A 135 -9.72 15.25 -2.01
N THR A 136 -10.31 15.74 -3.09
CA THR A 136 -11.49 15.13 -3.72
C THR A 136 -11.11 14.59 -5.09
N CYS A 137 -11.50 13.35 -5.36
CA CYS A 137 -11.29 12.69 -6.63
C CYS A 137 -12.13 11.41 -6.70
N ASP A 138 -12.66 11.10 -7.87
CA ASP A 138 -13.48 9.91 -8.09
C ASP A 138 -12.74 8.62 -7.72
N CYS A 139 -11.46 8.47 -8.09
CA CYS A 139 -10.68 7.29 -7.75
C CYS A 139 -10.45 7.12 -6.24
N LYS A 140 -10.48 8.20 -5.47
CA LYS A 140 -10.46 8.14 -4.00
C LYS A 140 -11.80 7.66 -3.45
N GLU A 141 -12.90 8.18 -3.99
CA GLU A 141 -14.24 7.78 -3.58
C GLU A 141 -14.48 6.30 -3.90
N GLU A 142 -14.10 5.85 -5.08
CA GLU A 142 -14.14 4.44 -5.48
C GLU A 142 -13.36 3.55 -4.52
N PHE A 143 -12.14 3.94 -4.15
CA PHE A 143 -11.34 3.21 -3.17
C PHE A 143 -12.05 3.10 -1.82
N PHE A 144 -12.59 4.20 -1.29
CA PHE A 144 -13.29 4.18 0.00
C PHE A 144 -14.63 3.43 -0.03
N MET A 145 -15.33 3.45 -1.17
CA MET A 145 -16.51 2.60 -1.36
C MET A 145 -16.11 1.12 -1.36
N LYS A 146 -15.05 0.76 -2.07
CA LYS A 146 -14.51 -0.60 -2.09
C LYS A 146 -14.10 -1.03 -0.68
N LEU A 147 -13.28 -0.26 0.02
CA LEU A 147 -12.84 -0.52 1.39
C LEU A 147 -14.03 -0.74 2.35
N LYS A 148 -15.12 0.00 2.16
CA LYS A 148 -16.35 -0.16 2.95
C LYS A 148 -17.10 -1.45 2.62
N ASN A 149 -17.13 -1.84 1.35
CA ASN A 149 -17.85 -3.00 0.86
C ASN A 149 -17.07 -4.32 1.11
N GLU A 150 -15.75 -4.29 1.05
CA GLU A 150 -14.87 -5.45 1.26
C GLU A 150 -14.85 -5.96 2.70
N ARG A 151 -15.37 -5.19 3.66
CA ARG A 151 -15.63 -5.70 5.02
C ARG A 151 -16.62 -6.87 5.07
N GLY A 152 -17.15 -7.28 3.92
CA GLY A 152 -18.24 -8.22 3.80
C GLY A 152 -18.06 -9.41 2.86
N ASP A 153 -16.87 -9.71 2.29
CA ASP A 153 -16.74 -10.95 1.49
C ASP A 153 -16.82 -12.20 2.37
N GLY A 154 -16.64 -12.04 3.69
CA GLY A 154 -16.83 -13.09 4.70
C GLY A 154 -15.81 -14.22 4.63
N ARG A 155 -14.89 -14.22 3.64
CA ARG A 155 -13.90 -15.28 3.47
C ARG A 155 -12.70 -15.07 4.38
N SER A 156 -12.23 -16.16 4.96
CA SER A 156 -10.98 -16.18 5.73
C SER A 156 -9.74 -16.02 4.83
N ILE A 157 -8.62 -15.64 5.41
CA ILE A 157 -7.32 -15.61 4.73
C ILE A 157 -6.98 -17.00 4.17
N GLU A 158 -7.31 -18.06 4.93
CA GLU A 158 -7.07 -19.44 4.52
C GLU A 158 -7.86 -19.81 3.25
N GLU A 159 -9.13 -19.43 3.15
CA GLU A 159 -9.96 -19.68 1.97
C GLU A 159 -9.39 -18.94 0.75
N ARG A 160 -9.03 -17.67 0.88
CA ARG A 160 -8.39 -16.90 -0.21
C ARG A 160 -7.03 -17.48 -0.62
N TRP A 161 -6.26 -17.98 0.33
CA TRP A 161 -5.00 -18.65 0.06
C TRP A 161 -5.20 -19.98 -0.68
N ASN A 162 -6.20 -20.76 -0.31
CA ASN A 162 -6.52 -22.01 -0.98
C ASN A 162 -6.95 -21.79 -2.44
N ASP A 163 -7.70 -20.73 -2.75
CA ASP A 163 -8.02 -20.36 -4.13
C ASP A 163 -6.76 -20.14 -4.98
N ILE A 164 -5.76 -19.45 -4.43
CA ILE A 164 -4.47 -19.24 -5.09
C ILE A 164 -3.73 -20.57 -5.29
N ILE A 165 -3.71 -21.43 -4.29
CA ILE A 165 -3.06 -22.75 -4.38
C ILE A 165 -3.75 -23.64 -5.43
N GLU A 166 -5.07 -23.64 -5.49
CA GLU A 166 -5.83 -24.39 -6.51
C GLU A 166 -5.53 -23.86 -7.91
N TRP A 167 -5.51 -22.55 -8.08
CA TRP A 167 -5.13 -21.92 -9.35
C TRP A 167 -3.72 -22.33 -9.77
N LEU A 168 -2.72 -22.25 -8.89
CA LEU A 168 -1.33 -22.65 -9.18
C LEU A 168 -1.24 -24.12 -9.64
N LYS A 169 -1.95 -25.03 -8.99
CA LYS A 169 -1.96 -26.46 -9.39
C LYS A 169 -2.57 -26.69 -10.78
N ASN A 170 -3.51 -25.84 -11.19
CA ASN A 170 -4.14 -25.96 -12.50
C ASN A 170 -3.27 -25.37 -13.63
N GLU A 171 -2.40 -24.42 -13.35
CA GLU A 171 -1.45 -23.85 -14.33
C GLU A 171 -0.24 -24.79 -14.61
N GLU A 172 0.08 -25.71 -13.70
CA GLU A 172 1.17 -26.68 -13.87
C GLU A 172 0.76 -27.92 -14.72
N ASN A 173 -0.52 -28.08 -15.08
CA ASN A 173 -1.05 -29.18 -15.90
C ASN A 173 -1.40 -28.70 -17.32
#